data_b7898bacab1a94e1919f277c3bdc7490
#
_entry.id   b7898bacab1a94e1919f277c3bdc7490
#
_cell.length_a   1.000
_cell.length_b   1.000
_cell.length_c   1.000
_cell.angle_alpha   90.00
_cell.angle_beta   90.00
_cell.angle_gamma   90.00
#
_symmetry.space_group_name_H-M   'P 1'
#
loop_
_entity.id
_entity.type
_entity.pdbx_description
1 polymer ?
#
loop_
_entity_poly.entity_id
_entity_poly.type
_entity_poly.pdbx_seq_one_letter_code
_entity_poly.pdbx_strand_id
1 'polypeptide(L)'
;MTAKTKPPHYWYEAKKFLSKKDKKLAKIISQHNGHLVTRNDPFYSLCRSIIGQQISVKAADSIWLKFEKVIKKIKPINLIKLPKSKLASIGLSRQKILYLRTIAKEFFDKRLDIKNLQKMSDEEAIKHLVRIKGIGIWTAQMFLIFNLNRSNIFPFSDIGLIKAISKNYKKEYPLKKDQLDFFKNKCLNFEVILYYPVNTQPFLLRKLIA
;
A
#
# COMPACT_ATOMS: atom_id res chain seq x y z
N MET A 1 -15.10 11.92 15.82
CA MET A 1 -13.98 12.87 15.64
C MET A 1 -12.82 12.11 15.04
N THR A 2 -12.52 12.32 13.74
CA THR A 2 -11.36 11.73 13.07
C THR A 2 -10.12 12.42 13.63
N ALA A 3 -9.25 11.64 14.31
CA ALA A 3 -7.97 12.15 14.77
C ALA A 3 -7.22 12.77 13.59
N LYS A 4 -6.83 14.04 13.68
CA LYS A 4 -5.98 14.69 12.68
C LYS A 4 -4.65 13.95 12.65
N THR A 5 -4.47 13.06 11.67
CA THR A 5 -3.21 12.37 11.45
C THR A 5 -2.18 13.38 10.98
N LYS A 6 -0.95 13.30 11.52
CA LYS A 6 0.15 14.16 11.07
C LYS A 6 0.68 13.65 9.71
N PRO A 7 1.04 14.55 8.80
CA PRO A 7 1.70 14.17 7.55
C PRO A 7 3.07 13.54 7.85
N PRO A 8 3.61 12.69 6.94
CA PRO A 8 4.99 12.25 7.00
C PRO A 8 5.95 13.47 7.05
N HIS A 9 7.07 13.34 7.76
CA HIS A 9 8.01 14.46 7.98
C HIS A 9 8.51 15.11 6.67
N TYR A 10 8.68 14.31 5.62
CA TYR A 10 9.14 14.77 4.30
C TYR A 10 8.03 15.42 3.44
N TRP A 11 6.76 15.37 3.85
CA TRP A 11 5.62 15.64 2.99
C TRP A 11 5.60 17.03 2.35
N TYR A 12 5.84 18.07 3.15
CA TYR A 12 5.80 19.46 2.66
C TYR A 12 7.02 19.78 1.82
N GLU A 13 8.20 19.29 2.18
CA GLU A 13 9.42 19.42 1.41
C GLU A 13 9.26 18.76 0.03
N ALA A 14 8.74 17.55 0.00
CA ALA A 14 8.46 16.80 -1.20
C ALA A 14 7.47 17.53 -2.13
N LYS A 15 6.36 18.06 -1.60
CA LYS A 15 5.42 18.88 -2.37
C LYS A 15 6.12 20.12 -2.98
N LYS A 16 6.92 20.83 -2.20
CA LYS A 16 7.67 22.01 -2.65
C LYS A 16 8.68 21.65 -3.75
N PHE A 17 9.47 20.59 -3.55
CA PHE A 17 10.45 20.10 -4.51
C PHE A 17 9.82 19.73 -5.85
N LEU A 18 8.78 18.88 -5.84
CA LEU A 18 8.12 18.41 -7.04
C LEU A 18 7.37 19.53 -7.78
N SER A 19 6.77 20.46 -7.05
CA SER A 19 6.11 21.63 -7.65
C SER A 19 7.10 22.56 -8.37
N LYS A 20 8.32 22.68 -7.88
CA LYS A 20 9.38 23.43 -8.57
C LYS A 20 9.90 22.70 -9.81
N LYS A 21 9.98 21.38 -9.75
CA LYS A 21 10.59 20.54 -10.78
C LYS A 21 9.66 20.26 -11.98
N ASP A 22 8.34 20.31 -11.78
CA ASP A 22 7.37 20.00 -12.82
C ASP A 22 6.08 20.80 -12.69
N LYS A 23 5.77 21.64 -13.71
CA LYS A 23 4.56 22.46 -13.74
C LYS A 23 3.25 21.66 -13.70
N LYS A 24 3.23 20.44 -14.28
CA LYS A 24 2.05 19.55 -14.24
C LYS A 24 1.86 18.99 -12.83
N LEU A 25 2.94 18.52 -12.20
CA LEU A 25 2.89 18.10 -10.80
C LEU A 25 2.49 19.25 -9.87
N ALA A 26 3.01 20.46 -10.09
CA ALA A 26 2.62 21.66 -9.33
C ALA A 26 1.10 21.88 -9.39
N LYS A 27 0.52 21.82 -10.60
CA LYS A 27 -0.93 21.96 -10.80
C LYS A 27 -1.71 20.84 -10.09
N ILE A 28 -1.26 19.60 -10.20
CA ILE A 28 -1.91 18.46 -9.55
C ILE A 28 -1.82 18.60 -8.03
N ILE A 29 -0.64 18.92 -7.50
CA ILE A 29 -0.38 19.08 -6.07
C ILE A 29 -1.23 20.21 -5.48
N SER A 30 -1.41 21.34 -6.20
CA SER A 30 -2.21 22.48 -5.73
C SER A 30 -3.70 22.16 -5.62
N GLN A 31 -4.19 21.19 -6.39
CA GLN A 31 -5.59 20.73 -6.34
C GLN A 31 -5.89 19.79 -5.17
N HIS A 32 -4.86 19.38 -4.40
CA HIS A 32 -4.98 18.37 -3.36
C HIS A 32 -4.38 18.85 -2.04
N ASN A 33 -5.23 19.10 -1.05
CA ASN A 33 -4.84 19.65 0.26
C ASN A 33 -4.54 18.61 1.34
N GLY A 34 -4.68 17.33 1.06
CA GLY A 34 -4.45 16.28 2.03
C GLY A 34 -2.98 15.82 2.10
N HIS A 35 -2.76 14.75 2.84
CA HIS A 35 -1.46 14.09 3.00
C HIS A 35 -1.61 12.58 3.11
N LEU A 36 -0.50 11.88 2.98
CA LEU A 36 -0.45 10.45 3.21
C LEU A 36 -0.73 10.15 4.69
N VAL A 37 -1.69 9.28 4.93
CA VAL A 37 -2.02 8.82 6.29
C VAL A 37 -1.39 7.46 6.52
N THR A 38 -0.53 7.38 7.54
CA THR A 38 0.12 6.14 7.92
C THR A 38 -0.81 5.30 8.78
N ARG A 39 -0.90 4.03 8.49
CA ARG A 39 -1.53 3.07 9.39
C ARG A 39 -0.50 2.54 10.37
N ASN A 40 -0.75 2.72 11.65
CA ASN A 40 0.13 2.24 12.72
C ASN A 40 -0.12 0.76 13.10
N ASP A 41 -0.87 0.01 12.27
CA ASP A 41 -1.09 -1.43 12.46
C ASP A 41 -0.60 -2.21 11.23
N PRO A 42 0.65 -2.67 11.24
CA PRO A 42 1.25 -3.44 10.15
C PRO A 42 0.53 -4.75 9.84
N PHE A 43 0.07 -5.47 10.87
CA PHE A 43 -0.63 -6.74 10.70
C PHE A 43 -2.00 -6.54 10.03
N TYR A 44 -2.76 -5.55 10.49
CA TYR A 44 -4.03 -5.14 9.89
C TYR A 44 -3.84 -4.80 8.40
N SER A 45 -2.82 -4.01 8.08
CA SER A 45 -2.56 -3.55 6.71
C SER A 45 -2.23 -4.69 5.76
N LEU A 46 -1.42 -5.66 6.20
CA LEU A 46 -1.11 -6.83 5.39
C LEU A 46 -2.34 -7.74 5.21
N CYS A 47 -3.13 -7.95 6.25
CA CYS A 47 -4.39 -8.70 6.14
C CYS A 47 -5.34 -8.03 5.13
N ARG A 48 -5.47 -6.72 5.20
CA ARG A 48 -6.30 -5.94 4.28
C ARG A 48 -5.83 -6.05 2.83
N SER A 49 -4.51 -5.96 2.61
CA SER A 49 -3.90 -6.12 1.28
C SER A 49 -4.17 -7.51 0.71
N ILE A 50 -3.98 -8.59 1.48
CA ILE A 50 -4.24 -9.97 1.03
C ILE A 50 -5.71 -10.18 0.67
N ILE A 51 -6.63 -9.68 1.48
CA ILE A 51 -8.06 -9.80 1.22
C ILE A 51 -8.44 -9.09 -0.08
N GLY A 52 -7.83 -7.94 -0.36
CA GLY A 52 -8.08 -7.14 -1.55
C GLY A 52 -7.46 -7.63 -2.85
N GLN A 53 -6.51 -8.59 -2.80
CA GLN A 53 -5.83 -9.07 -4.01
C GLN A 53 -6.81 -9.66 -5.04
N GLN A 54 -6.64 -9.28 -6.32
CA GLN A 54 -7.34 -9.86 -7.49
C GLN A 54 -8.89 -9.82 -7.43
N ILE A 55 -9.46 -8.91 -6.68
CA ILE A 55 -10.92 -8.72 -6.62
C ILE A 55 -11.26 -7.23 -6.68
N SER A 56 -12.51 -6.95 -7.02
CA SER A 56 -12.99 -5.56 -7.02
C SER A 56 -12.97 -4.97 -5.60
N VAL A 57 -12.88 -3.68 -5.56
CA VAL A 57 -12.90 -2.91 -4.34
C VAL A 57 -14.15 -3.21 -3.50
N LYS A 58 -15.33 -3.19 -4.13
CA LYS A 58 -16.61 -3.48 -3.47
C LYS A 58 -16.64 -4.90 -2.85
N ALA A 59 -16.10 -5.88 -3.57
CA ALA A 59 -15.97 -7.25 -3.06
C ALA A 59 -14.99 -7.32 -1.88
N ALA A 60 -13.85 -6.65 -1.99
CA ALA A 60 -12.85 -6.60 -0.91
C ALA A 60 -13.43 -6.02 0.39
N ASP A 61 -14.24 -4.94 0.30
CA ASP A 61 -14.88 -4.35 1.49
C ASP A 61 -15.93 -5.26 2.09
N SER A 62 -16.75 -5.87 1.26
CA SER A 62 -17.76 -6.81 1.75
C SER A 62 -17.11 -7.95 2.53
N ILE A 63 -16.02 -8.54 1.99
CA ILE A 63 -15.28 -9.61 2.67
C ILE A 63 -14.60 -9.07 3.93
N TRP A 64 -14.03 -7.88 3.86
CA TRP A 64 -13.34 -7.25 5.00
C TRP A 64 -14.29 -7.03 6.18
N LEU A 65 -15.48 -6.47 5.96
CA LEU A 65 -16.47 -6.27 7.00
C LEU A 65 -16.89 -7.59 7.68
N LYS A 66 -17.03 -8.67 6.88
CA LYS A 66 -17.29 -10.01 7.42
C LYS A 66 -16.08 -10.54 8.21
N PHE A 67 -14.86 -10.30 7.72
CA PHE A 67 -13.64 -10.71 8.40
C PHE A 67 -13.50 -10.04 9.77
N GLU A 68 -13.75 -8.73 9.87
CA GLU A 68 -13.71 -8.00 11.15
C GLU A 68 -14.73 -8.56 12.16
N LYS A 69 -15.96 -8.87 11.70
CA LYS A 69 -16.99 -9.47 12.55
C LYS A 69 -16.58 -10.84 13.09
N VAL A 70 -15.94 -11.66 12.26
CA VAL A 70 -15.56 -13.03 12.63
C VAL A 70 -14.34 -13.06 13.54
N ILE A 71 -13.33 -12.21 13.29
CA ILE A 71 -12.09 -12.19 14.07
C ILE A 71 -12.19 -11.36 15.35
N LYS A 72 -13.18 -10.45 15.45
CA LYS A 72 -13.42 -9.48 16.55
C LYS A 72 -12.26 -8.50 16.79
N LYS A 73 -11.07 -9.02 17.06
CA LYS A 73 -9.82 -8.24 17.19
C LYS A 73 -8.79 -8.77 16.21
N ILE A 74 -8.35 -7.92 15.28
CA ILE A 74 -7.36 -8.28 14.26
C ILE A 74 -5.98 -8.34 14.90
N LYS A 75 -5.67 -9.53 15.46
CA LYS A 75 -4.38 -9.85 16.06
C LYS A 75 -3.88 -11.19 15.51
N PRO A 76 -2.56 -11.39 15.37
CA PRO A 76 -2.00 -12.63 14.84
C PRO A 76 -2.54 -13.89 15.52
N ILE A 77 -2.55 -13.93 16.84
CA ILE A 77 -3.00 -15.09 17.62
C ILE A 77 -4.48 -15.42 17.38
N ASN A 78 -5.34 -14.42 17.22
CA ASN A 78 -6.76 -14.63 16.95
C ASN A 78 -6.99 -15.25 15.56
N LEU A 79 -6.21 -14.83 14.57
CA LEU A 79 -6.29 -15.39 13.22
C LEU A 79 -5.74 -16.83 13.17
N ILE A 80 -4.70 -17.13 13.94
CA ILE A 80 -4.15 -18.48 14.06
C ILE A 80 -5.17 -19.44 14.68
N LYS A 81 -5.87 -19.03 15.73
CA LYS A 81 -6.88 -19.83 16.45
C LYS A 81 -8.20 -19.98 15.68
N LEU A 82 -8.50 -19.07 14.75
CA LEU A 82 -9.76 -19.09 14.01
C LEU A 82 -9.83 -20.31 13.06
N PRO A 83 -10.89 -21.13 13.08
CA PRO A 83 -11.05 -22.25 12.16
C PRO A 83 -11.03 -21.82 10.69
N LYS A 84 -10.37 -22.59 9.82
CA LYS A 84 -10.31 -22.30 8.37
C LYS A 84 -11.71 -22.27 7.75
N SER A 85 -12.65 -23.08 8.23
CA SER A 85 -14.05 -23.10 7.79
C SER A 85 -14.74 -21.76 8.00
N LYS A 86 -14.51 -21.08 9.14
CA LYS A 86 -15.03 -19.73 9.38
C LYS A 86 -14.46 -18.68 8.45
N LEU A 87 -13.19 -18.81 8.05
CA LEU A 87 -12.58 -17.92 7.05
C LEU A 87 -13.12 -18.20 5.64
N ALA A 88 -13.40 -19.45 5.31
CA ALA A 88 -14.00 -19.83 4.04
C ALA A 88 -15.46 -19.34 3.92
N SER A 89 -16.25 -19.43 5.00
CA SER A 89 -17.67 -19.02 4.99
C SER A 89 -17.89 -17.52 4.74
N ILE A 90 -16.87 -16.68 4.93
CA ILE A 90 -16.97 -15.24 4.62
C ILE A 90 -16.52 -14.88 3.20
N GLY A 91 -16.21 -15.89 2.36
CA GLY A 91 -15.83 -15.70 0.95
C GLY A 91 -14.33 -15.62 0.69
N LEU A 92 -13.50 -16.06 1.63
CA LEU A 92 -12.05 -16.15 1.40
C LEU A 92 -11.68 -17.44 0.66
N SER A 93 -10.89 -17.33 -0.41
CA SER A 93 -10.34 -18.49 -1.10
C SER A 93 -9.35 -19.27 -0.22
N ARG A 94 -9.17 -20.56 -0.51
CA ARG A 94 -8.18 -21.42 0.18
C ARG A 94 -6.79 -20.78 0.21
N GLN A 95 -6.40 -20.14 -0.90
CA GLN A 95 -5.11 -19.47 -1.05
C GLN A 95 -5.00 -18.24 -0.14
N LYS A 96 -6.01 -17.38 -0.09
CA LYS A 96 -6.03 -16.22 0.81
C LYS A 96 -6.02 -16.62 2.29
N ILE A 97 -6.74 -17.67 2.65
CA ILE A 97 -6.70 -18.23 4.01
C ILE A 97 -5.29 -18.68 4.37
N LEU A 98 -4.61 -19.39 3.45
CA LEU A 98 -3.22 -19.81 3.65
C LEU A 98 -2.31 -18.59 3.86
N TYR A 99 -2.40 -17.57 3.00
CA TYR A 99 -1.58 -16.35 3.08
C TYR A 99 -1.79 -15.60 4.39
N LEU A 100 -3.04 -15.39 4.78
CA LEU A 100 -3.39 -14.74 6.04
C LEU A 100 -2.81 -15.47 7.25
N ARG A 101 -2.90 -16.80 7.27
CA ARG A 101 -2.33 -17.61 8.36
C ARG A 101 -0.80 -17.63 8.35
N THR A 102 -0.17 -17.61 7.17
CA THR A 102 1.28 -17.49 7.07
C THR A 102 1.73 -16.18 7.68
N ILE A 103 1.12 -15.05 7.27
CA ILE A 103 1.46 -13.72 7.81
C ILE A 103 1.21 -13.69 9.33
N ALA A 104 0.10 -14.26 9.81
CA ALA A 104 -0.17 -14.31 11.24
C ALA A 104 0.91 -15.07 12.02
N LYS A 105 1.43 -16.17 11.48
CA LYS A 105 2.54 -16.90 12.09
C LYS A 105 3.84 -16.09 12.08
N GLU A 106 4.16 -15.40 10.96
CA GLU A 106 5.36 -14.56 10.87
C GLU A 106 5.40 -13.48 11.97
N PHE A 107 4.23 -12.84 12.23
CA PHE A 107 4.12 -11.87 13.33
C PHE A 107 4.16 -12.53 14.71
N PHE A 108 3.45 -13.63 14.89
CA PHE A 108 3.35 -14.33 16.17
C PHE A 108 4.71 -14.88 16.62
N ASP A 109 5.45 -15.50 15.71
CA ASP A 109 6.77 -16.05 15.94
C ASP A 109 7.88 -14.99 15.91
N LYS A 110 7.52 -13.71 15.76
CA LYS A 110 8.45 -12.56 15.67
C LYS A 110 9.48 -12.66 14.54
N ARG A 111 9.20 -13.47 13.49
CA ARG A 111 10.05 -13.54 12.30
C ARG A 111 9.92 -12.31 11.41
N LEU A 112 8.73 -11.70 11.39
CA LEU A 112 8.50 -10.39 10.80
C LEU A 112 8.53 -9.33 11.90
N ASP A 113 9.72 -8.77 12.14
CA ASP A 113 9.93 -7.66 13.08
C ASP A 113 9.95 -6.32 12.32
N ILE A 114 8.96 -5.48 12.61
CA ILE A 114 8.80 -4.18 11.95
C ILE A 114 9.94 -3.21 12.31
N LYS A 115 10.47 -3.26 13.53
CA LYS A 115 11.61 -2.42 13.94
C LYS A 115 12.87 -2.76 13.14
N ASN A 116 13.10 -4.05 12.91
CA ASN A 116 14.20 -4.50 12.08
C ASN A 116 13.99 -4.11 10.61
N LEU A 117 12.77 -4.29 10.08
CA LEU A 117 12.40 -3.90 8.72
C LEU A 117 12.61 -2.39 8.47
N GLN A 118 12.38 -1.55 9.48
CA GLN A 118 12.61 -0.09 9.39
C GLN A 118 14.09 0.28 9.22
N LYS A 119 15.01 -0.58 9.66
CA LYS A 119 16.47 -0.36 9.54
C LYS A 119 17.05 -0.82 8.21
N MET A 120 16.33 -1.64 7.46
CA MET A 120 16.74 -2.16 6.15
C MET A 120 16.65 -1.09 5.08
N SER A 121 17.43 -1.21 4.01
CA SER A 121 17.22 -0.47 2.76
C SER A 121 15.86 -0.86 2.14
N ASP A 122 15.38 -0.08 1.17
CA ASP A 122 14.11 -0.37 0.49
C ASP A 122 14.15 -1.72 -0.22
N GLU A 123 15.27 -2.04 -0.88
CA GLU A 123 15.49 -3.29 -1.60
C GLU A 123 15.55 -4.49 -0.65
N GLU A 124 16.27 -4.37 0.46
CA GLU A 124 16.36 -5.43 1.48
C GLU A 124 14.99 -5.68 2.12
N ALA A 125 14.26 -4.62 2.46
CA ALA A 125 12.93 -4.72 3.04
C ALA A 125 11.93 -5.39 2.08
N ILE A 126 11.97 -5.03 0.78
CA ILE A 126 11.14 -5.69 -0.25
C ILE A 126 11.53 -7.18 -0.36
N LYS A 127 12.82 -7.51 -0.46
CA LYS A 127 13.30 -8.89 -0.52
C LYS A 127 12.88 -9.69 0.71
N HIS A 128 12.95 -9.08 1.88
CA HIS A 128 12.52 -9.72 3.14
C HIS A 128 11.02 -10.02 3.15
N LEU A 129 10.19 -9.05 2.76
CA LEU A 129 8.73 -9.21 2.72
C LEU A 129 8.27 -10.23 1.68
N VAL A 130 8.89 -10.26 0.50
CA VAL A 130 8.50 -11.16 -0.61
C VAL A 130 8.78 -12.63 -0.29
N ARG A 131 9.65 -12.95 0.67
CA ARG A 131 9.83 -14.33 1.18
C ARG A 131 8.58 -14.89 1.84
N ILE A 132 7.70 -14.01 2.32
CA ILE A 132 6.47 -14.41 3.00
C ILE A 132 5.43 -14.77 1.93
N LYS A 133 4.99 -16.01 1.94
CA LYS A 133 3.99 -16.52 0.96
C LYS A 133 2.73 -15.66 0.98
N GLY A 134 2.39 -15.09 -0.17
CA GLY A 134 1.25 -14.18 -0.34
C GLY A 134 1.62 -12.71 -0.43
N ILE A 135 2.87 -12.34 -0.13
CA ILE A 135 3.37 -10.97 -0.31
C ILE A 135 4.18 -10.91 -1.61
N GLY A 136 3.62 -10.30 -2.65
CA GLY A 136 4.35 -9.98 -3.87
C GLY A 136 5.05 -8.62 -3.78
N ILE A 137 5.88 -8.30 -4.79
CA ILE A 137 6.65 -7.05 -4.86
C ILE A 137 5.73 -5.83 -4.68
N TRP A 138 4.61 -5.77 -5.39
CA TRP A 138 3.66 -4.66 -5.27
C TRP A 138 3.09 -4.53 -3.85
N THR A 139 2.71 -5.65 -3.21
CA THR A 139 2.21 -5.64 -1.82
C THR A 139 3.28 -5.16 -0.84
N ALA A 140 4.54 -5.60 -1.03
CA ALA A 140 5.66 -5.15 -0.23
C ALA A 140 5.89 -3.64 -0.39
N GLN A 141 5.89 -3.12 -1.62
CA GLN A 141 6.02 -1.69 -1.92
C GLN A 141 4.90 -0.87 -1.27
N MET A 142 3.65 -1.31 -1.39
CA MET A 142 2.52 -0.65 -0.71
C MET A 142 2.68 -0.65 0.81
N PHE A 143 3.19 -1.73 1.37
CA PHE A 143 3.47 -1.79 2.80
C PHE A 143 4.56 -0.80 3.22
N LEU A 144 5.65 -0.67 2.47
CA LEU A 144 6.71 0.30 2.73
C LEU A 144 6.19 1.74 2.67
N ILE A 145 5.38 2.06 1.66
CA ILE A 145 4.79 3.39 1.49
C ILE A 145 3.84 3.72 2.65
N PHE A 146 2.85 2.87 2.91
CA PHE A 146 1.71 3.21 3.77
C PHE A 146 1.89 2.84 5.25
N ASN A 147 2.83 1.96 5.59
CA ASN A 147 3.11 1.60 6.98
C ASN A 147 4.45 2.13 7.47
N LEU A 148 5.48 2.14 6.62
CA LEU A 148 6.81 2.60 7.02
C LEU A 148 7.12 4.03 6.56
N ASN A 149 6.21 4.68 5.83
CA ASN A 149 6.38 6.04 5.30
C ASN A 149 7.64 6.22 4.44
N ARG A 150 8.02 5.18 3.68
CA ARG A 150 9.17 5.28 2.78
C ARG A 150 8.83 6.22 1.62
N SER A 151 9.66 7.23 1.38
CA SER A 151 9.44 8.26 0.36
C SER A 151 9.88 7.85 -1.04
N ASN A 152 10.86 6.95 -1.13
CA ASN A 152 11.57 6.61 -2.37
C ASN A 152 11.16 5.23 -2.93
N ILE A 153 9.85 5.01 -3.05
CA ILE A 153 9.30 3.77 -3.64
C ILE A 153 8.51 4.11 -4.88
N PHE A 154 8.98 3.63 -6.06
CA PHE A 154 8.25 3.73 -7.32
C PHE A 154 7.76 2.36 -7.76
N PRO A 155 6.46 2.04 -7.60
CA PRO A 155 5.95 0.74 -7.98
C PRO A 155 5.61 0.68 -9.48
N PHE A 156 6.57 0.24 -10.26
CA PHE A 156 6.49 0.10 -11.72
C PHE A 156 5.32 -0.78 -12.23
N SER A 157 4.78 -1.64 -11.37
CA SER A 157 3.65 -2.51 -11.71
C SER A 157 2.29 -1.98 -11.25
N ASP A 158 2.24 -0.80 -10.64
CA ASP A 158 0.97 -0.23 -10.19
C ASP A 158 0.17 0.36 -11.36
N ILE A 159 -0.88 -0.35 -11.75
CA ILE A 159 -1.75 0.04 -12.87
C ILE A 159 -2.39 1.42 -12.63
N GLY A 160 -2.75 1.74 -11.40
CA GLY A 160 -3.35 3.03 -11.03
C GLY A 160 -2.38 4.19 -11.26
N LEU A 161 -1.15 4.04 -10.78
CA LEU A 161 -0.08 5.01 -10.98
C LEU A 161 0.23 5.18 -12.47
N ILE A 162 0.43 4.07 -13.21
CA ILE A 162 0.77 4.11 -14.64
C ILE A 162 -0.32 4.81 -15.46
N LYS A 163 -1.60 4.45 -15.25
CA LYS A 163 -2.74 5.09 -15.92
C LYS A 163 -2.83 6.58 -15.61
N ALA A 164 -2.55 6.96 -14.38
CA ALA A 164 -2.63 8.35 -14.01
C ALA A 164 -1.46 9.18 -14.59
N ILE A 165 -0.25 8.63 -14.66
CA ILE A 165 0.86 9.27 -15.37
C ILE A 165 0.49 9.41 -16.87
N SER A 166 0.04 8.32 -17.50
CA SER A 166 -0.39 8.32 -18.90
C SER A 166 -1.42 9.43 -19.18
N LYS A 167 -2.48 9.51 -18.39
CA LYS A 167 -3.53 10.52 -18.50
C LYS A 167 -3.01 11.96 -18.33
N ASN A 168 -2.28 12.23 -17.24
CA ASN A 168 -1.86 13.59 -16.91
C ASN A 168 -0.76 14.11 -17.83
N TYR A 169 0.10 13.22 -18.34
CA TYR A 169 1.18 13.59 -19.25
C TYR A 169 0.84 13.37 -20.72
N LYS A 170 -0.38 12.95 -21.06
CA LYS A 170 -0.85 12.68 -22.42
C LYS A 170 0.09 11.68 -23.14
N LYS A 171 0.42 10.60 -22.45
CA LYS A 171 1.21 9.49 -22.98
C LYS A 171 0.32 8.29 -23.28
N GLU A 172 0.68 7.51 -24.28
CA GLU A 172 -0.02 6.27 -24.59
C GLU A 172 0.14 5.23 -23.46
N TYR A 173 -0.92 4.52 -23.17
CA TYR A 173 -0.92 3.43 -22.19
C TYR A 173 -0.83 2.07 -22.92
N PRO A 174 -0.02 1.12 -22.43
CA PRO A 174 0.85 1.20 -21.24
C PRO A 174 2.16 1.99 -21.51
N LEU A 175 2.66 2.65 -20.46
CA LEU A 175 3.94 3.33 -20.53
C LEU A 175 5.09 2.33 -20.73
N LYS A 176 6.05 2.67 -21.59
CA LYS A 176 7.28 1.89 -21.78
C LYS A 176 8.22 2.06 -20.57
N LYS A 177 9.17 1.14 -20.43
CA LYS A 177 10.10 1.13 -19.29
C LYS A 177 10.93 2.41 -19.19
N ASP A 178 11.46 2.91 -20.29
CA ASP A 178 12.21 4.17 -20.37
C ASP A 178 11.39 5.38 -19.89
N GLN A 179 10.10 5.41 -20.23
CA GLN A 179 9.17 6.44 -19.77
C GLN A 179 8.92 6.34 -18.26
N LEU A 180 8.76 5.13 -17.72
CA LEU A 180 8.61 4.92 -16.28
C LEU A 180 9.87 5.30 -15.52
N ASP A 181 11.06 4.95 -16.03
CA ASP A 181 12.35 5.34 -15.46
C ASP A 181 12.53 6.86 -15.48
N PHE A 182 12.11 7.54 -16.56
CA PHE A 182 12.08 8.99 -16.61
C PHE A 182 11.22 9.60 -15.49
N PHE A 183 10.01 9.09 -15.26
CA PHE A 183 9.15 9.60 -14.19
C PHE A 183 9.70 9.27 -12.80
N LYS A 184 10.28 8.08 -12.59
CA LYS A 184 10.98 7.75 -11.36
C LYS A 184 12.08 8.76 -11.07
N ASN A 185 13.00 8.96 -12.02
CA ASN A 185 14.12 9.90 -11.87
C ASN A 185 13.67 11.35 -11.66
N LYS A 186 12.54 11.74 -12.26
CA LYS A 186 11.95 13.05 -12.07
C LYS A 186 11.48 13.29 -10.63
N CYS A 187 11.02 12.26 -9.97
CA CYS A 187 10.48 12.32 -8.60
C CYS A 187 11.48 11.95 -7.52
N LEU A 188 12.74 11.79 -7.86
CA LEU A 188 13.85 11.28 -7.05
C LEU A 188 13.71 11.62 -5.56
N ASN A 189 13.70 10.59 -4.70
CA ASN A 189 13.50 10.63 -3.25
C ASN A 189 12.07 10.92 -2.75
N PHE A 190 11.12 11.24 -3.67
CA PHE A 190 9.76 11.59 -3.29
C PHE A 190 8.70 10.94 -4.20
N GLU A 191 8.97 9.74 -4.70
CA GLU A 191 8.09 9.02 -5.63
C GLU A 191 6.70 8.75 -5.03
N VAL A 192 6.63 8.59 -3.72
CA VAL A 192 5.38 8.36 -2.99
C VAL A 192 4.37 9.49 -3.17
N ILE A 193 4.81 10.71 -3.43
CA ILE A 193 3.89 11.85 -3.65
C ILE A 193 3.06 11.69 -4.92
N LEU A 194 3.56 10.96 -5.91
CA LEU A 194 2.77 10.62 -7.10
C LEU A 194 1.51 9.82 -6.76
N TYR A 195 1.52 9.11 -5.65
CA TYR A 195 0.36 8.36 -5.19
C TYR A 195 -0.77 9.23 -4.67
N TYR A 196 -0.46 10.37 -4.10
CA TYR A 196 -1.46 11.18 -3.44
C TYR A 196 -2.40 11.91 -4.42
N PRO A 197 -1.89 12.69 -5.41
CA PRO A 197 -2.77 13.40 -6.34
C PRO A 197 -3.28 12.53 -7.49
N VAL A 198 -2.59 11.46 -7.79
CA VAL A 198 -2.90 10.56 -8.91
C VAL A 198 -4.06 9.62 -8.59
N ASN A 199 -4.25 9.31 -7.34
CA ASN A 199 -5.29 8.41 -6.84
C ASN A 199 -6.52 9.12 -6.24
N THR A 200 -6.83 10.33 -6.62
CA THR A 200 -8.12 10.99 -6.29
C THR A 200 -9.32 10.38 -7.01
N GLN A 201 -9.10 9.43 -7.89
CA GLN A 201 -10.15 8.49 -8.30
C GLN A 201 -10.22 7.33 -7.30
N PRO A 202 -11.42 6.89 -6.87
CA PRO A 202 -11.65 6.17 -5.60
C PRO A 202 -11.17 4.71 -5.54
N PHE A 203 -10.23 4.25 -6.36
CA PHE A 203 -10.13 2.82 -6.65
C PHE A 203 -9.18 1.98 -5.75
N LEU A 204 -8.13 2.52 -5.17
CA LEU A 204 -7.24 1.70 -4.32
C LEU A 204 -6.82 2.37 -3.02
N LEU A 205 -6.58 3.67 -3.00
CA LEU A 205 -6.03 4.37 -1.85
C LEU A 205 -7.05 4.83 -0.81
N ARG A 206 -8.29 5.18 -1.18
CA ARG A 206 -9.34 5.45 -0.19
C ARG A 206 -9.57 4.27 0.76
N LYS A 207 -9.16 3.06 0.38
CA LYS A 207 -9.39 1.83 1.13
C LYS A 207 -8.20 1.28 1.87
N LEU A 208 -7.00 1.76 1.58
CA LEU A 208 -5.85 1.61 2.46
C LEU A 208 -5.80 2.71 3.52
N ILE A 209 -6.57 3.80 3.33
CA ILE A 209 -6.53 5.00 4.18
C ILE A 209 -7.79 5.17 5.06
N ALA A 210 -8.94 4.54 4.70
CA ALA A 210 -10.16 4.58 5.51
C ALA A 210 -10.22 3.51 6.59
#